data_82c1df60e643208b70c19c1f9e86b594
#
_entry.id   82c1df60e643208b70c19c1f9e86b594
#
_cell.length_a   1.000
_cell.length_b   1.000
_cell.length_c   1.000
_cell.angle_alpha   90.00
_cell.angle_beta   90.00
_cell.angle_gamma   90.00
#
_symmetry.space_group_name_H-M   'P 1'
#
loop_
_entity.id
_entity.type
_entity.pdbx_description
1 polymer ?
#
loop_
_entity_poly.entity_id
_entity_poly.type
_entity_poly.pdbx_seq_one_letter_code
_entity_poly.pdbx_strand_id
1 'polypeptide(L)'
;MCGRYASSRSPEDIVEEFEVLDPRLERAIPPSWNVAPTDEVYAVMERQPRNDTGEREGDPVRQLRAVRWGLVPSWAKDEKIGSRMINARVETVAEKPAFRKAFASRRCIVPADGYFEWYETDHKDAKGKRRKQPFFITPGDGSILAMAGLYEIWRDTSVPEDADGAFRWTCTVLTTEATDHLGRIHDRMPLLVDRASRQQWLDPRHTIADLSALLTPAQQAGLRAYPVSTAVGNVANNGPQLVEPLPLSGDPAELDEPDDGQGTLL
;
A
#
# COMPACT_ATOMS: atom_id res chain seq x y z
N MET A 1 -2.97 1.67 -11.24
CA MET A 1 -2.07 0.95 -10.26
C MET A 1 -1.85 1.87 -9.09
N CYS A 2 -2.12 1.42 -7.86
CA CYS A 2 -1.91 2.20 -6.65
C CYS A 2 -0.44 2.66 -6.55
N GLY A 3 -0.16 3.87 -6.98
CA GLY A 3 1.18 4.47 -7.01
C GLY A 3 1.32 5.67 -6.08
N ARG A 4 0.30 5.97 -5.29
CA ARG A 4 0.27 7.08 -4.35
C ARG A 4 -0.75 6.82 -3.25
N TYR A 5 -0.44 7.15 -2.00
CA TYR A 5 -1.36 7.01 -0.88
C TYR A 5 -1.09 8.02 0.23
N ALA A 6 -1.97 8.12 1.22
CA ALA A 6 -1.79 8.93 2.41
C ALA A 6 -1.52 8.03 3.63
N SER A 7 -0.58 8.44 4.47
CA SER A 7 -0.20 7.79 5.73
C SER A 7 0.14 8.88 6.75
N SER A 8 -0.87 9.37 7.45
CA SER A 8 -0.74 10.47 8.41
C SER A 8 -0.81 10.02 9.86
N ARG A 9 -1.16 8.75 10.10
CA ARG A 9 -1.30 8.19 11.46
C ARG A 9 0.03 8.11 12.19
N SER A 10 -0.02 8.34 13.49
CA SER A 10 1.13 8.18 14.36
C SER A 10 1.55 6.70 14.48
N PRO A 11 2.82 6.41 14.85
CA PRO A 11 3.22 5.04 15.17
C PRO A 11 2.36 4.41 16.26
N GLU A 12 1.93 5.18 17.25
CA GLU A 12 1.11 4.75 18.38
C GLU A 12 -0.26 4.28 17.90
N ASP A 13 -0.91 5.04 17.01
CA ASP A 13 -2.19 4.65 16.40
C ASP A 13 -2.07 3.33 15.63
N ILE A 14 -0.96 3.16 14.90
CA ILE A 14 -0.69 1.94 14.12
C ILE A 14 -0.41 0.76 15.06
N VAL A 15 0.36 0.97 16.13
CA VAL A 15 0.65 -0.05 17.14
C VAL A 15 -0.64 -0.55 17.78
N GLU A 16 -1.54 0.35 18.17
CA GLU A 16 -2.83 0.00 18.76
C GLU A 16 -3.74 -0.73 17.76
N GLU A 17 -3.96 -0.16 16.57
CA GLU A 17 -4.88 -0.72 15.55
C GLU A 17 -4.45 -2.11 15.08
N PHE A 18 -3.14 -2.33 14.94
CA PHE A 18 -2.60 -3.59 14.45
C PHE A 18 -2.06 -4.51 15.54
N GLU A 19 -2.27 -4.19 16.82
CA GLU A 19 -1.85 -5.02 17.96
C GLU A 19 -0.36 -5.39 17.89
N VAL A 20 0.49 -4.40 17.62
CA VAL A 20 1.94 -4.58 17.50
C VAL A 20 2.56 -4.79 18.89
N LEU A 21 3.36 -5.82 19.04
CA LEU A 21 4.02 -6.16 20.32
C LEU A 21 5.47 -5.67 20.41
N ASP A 22 6.13 -5.49 19.27
CA ASP A 22 7.55 -5.16 19.19
C ASP A 22 7.80 -4.07 18.13
N PRO A 23 7.57 -2.79 18.45
CA PRO A 23 7.89 -1.70 17.54
C PRO A 23 9.41 -1.55 17.39
N ARG A 24 9.88 -1.69 16.13
CA ARG A 24 11.29 -1.61 15.72
C ARG A 24 11.52 -0.36 14.89
N LEU A 25 11.33 0.80 15.51
CA LEU A 25 11.49 2.10 14.87
C LEU A 25 12.67 2.83 15.50
N GLU A 26 13.61 3.29 14.69
CA GLU A 26 14.67 4.18 15.13
C GLU A 26 14.15 5.61 15.31
N ARG A 27 13.19 5.99 14.47
CA ARG A 27 12.50 7.28 14.49
C ARG A 27 11.10 7.15 13.92
N ALA A 28 10.23 8.07 14.28
CA ALA A 28 8.92 8.20 13.63
C ALA A 28 9.09 8.75 12.20
N ILE A 29 8.30 8.20 11.27
CA ILE A 29 8.16 8.76 9.92
C ILE A 29 7.19 9.94 10.02
N PRO A 30 7.51 11.12 9.50
CA PRO A 30 6.59 12.24 9.49
C PRO A 30 5.30 11.92 8.76
N PRO A 31 4.15 12.49 9.17
CA PRO A 31 2.89 12.34 8.45
C PRO A 31 3.02 12.74 6.99
N SER A 32 2.47 11.92 6.10
CA SER A 32 2.46 12.21 4.67
C SER A 32 1.06 11.97 4.09
N TRP A 33 0.52 12.99 3.45
CA TRP A 33 -0.71 12.92 2.67
C TRP A 33 -0.44 12.66 1.19
N ASN A 34 0.84 12.36 0.85
CA ASN A 34 1.26 12.17 -0.54
C ASN A 34 2.47 11.25 -0.67
N VAL A 35 2.40 10.09 -0.03
CA VAL A 35 3.47 9.06 -0.08
C VAL A 35 3.69 8.63 -1.52
N ALA A 36 4.93 8.75 -1.98
CA ALA A 36 5.36 8.39 -3.33
C ALA A 36 6.24 7.14 -3.36
N PRO A 37 6.38 6.49 -4.52
CA PRO A 37 7.35 5.40 -4.70
C PRO A 37 8.74 5.78 -4.23
N THR A 38 9.40 4.87 -3.53
CA THR A 38 10.71 4.97 -2.90
C THR A 38 10.78 5.74 -1.58
N ASP A 39 9.68 6.31 -1.11
CA ASP A 39 9.61 6.87 0.23
C ASP A 39 9.70 5.76 1.30
N GLU A 40 10.12 6.18 2.50
CA GLU A 40 10.08 5.37 3.70
C GLU A 40 8.65 5.31 4.23
N VAL A 41 8.17 4.12 4.57
CA VAL A 41 6.78 3.86 4.97
C VAL A 41 6.73 2.88 6.13
N TYR A 42 5.62 2.88 6.87
CA TYR A 42 5.38 1.87 7.89
C TYR A 42 4.93 0.55 7.28
N ALA A 43 5.44 -0.55 7.85
CA ALA A 43 4.96 -1.90 7.55
C ALA A 43 4.82 -2.71 8.84
N VAL A 44 3.63 -3.30 9.03
CA VAL A 44 3.35 -4.26 10.09
C VAL A 44 3.64 -5.65 9.55
N MET A 45 4.42 -6.46 10.27
CA MET A 45 4.81 -7.80 9.86
C MET A 45 4.97 -8.73 11.06
N GLU A 46 4.84 -10.03 10.85
CA GLU A 46 5.18 -11.03 11.86
C GLU A 46 6.46 -11.76 11.52
N ARG A 47 7.31 -11.92 12.53
CA ARG A 47 8.59 -12.62 12.39
C ARG A 47 8.85 -13.49 13.61
N GLN A 48 9.28 -14.72 13.33
CA GLN A 48 9.79 -15.59 14.38
C GLN A 48 11.11 -15.00 14.91
N PRO A 49 11.28 -14.94 16.25
CA PRO A 49 12.57 -14.63 16.86
C PRO A 49 13.66 -15.58 16.36
N ARG A 50 14.91 -15.18 16.52
CA ARG A 50 16.05 -16.08 16.33
C ARG A 50 16.73 -16.28 17.66
N ASN A 51 17.12 -17.50 17.93
CA ASN A 51 17.96 -17.84 19.08
C ASN A 51 19.43 -17.44 18.82
N ASP A 52 20.29 -17.69 19.80
CA ASP A 52 21.72 -17.34 19.73
C ASP A 52 22.48 -18.10 18.62
N THR A 53 21.94 -19.23 18.13
CA THR A 53 22.49 -19.97 16.99
C THR A 53 21.95 -19.47 15.63
N GLY A 54 21.06 -18.48 15.64
CA GLY A 54 20.45 -17.90 14.46
C GLY A 54 19.24 -18.68 13.90
N GLU A 55 18.84 -19.76 14.57
CA GLU A 55 17.66 -20.55 14.21
C GLU A 55 16.38 -19.84 14.65
N ARG A 56 15.30 -20.04 13.89
CA ARG A 56 13.99 -19.49 14.23
C ARG A 56 13.37 -20.31 15.36
N GLU A 57 13.01 -19.64 16.45
CA GLU A 57 12.45 -20.26 17.64
C GLU A 57 11.31 -19.41 18.21
N GLY A 58 10.32 -20.08 18.78
CA GLY A 58 9.14 -19.45 19.38
C GLY A 58 8.08 -19.01 18.37
N ASP A 59 7.06 -18.36 18.89
CA ASP A 59 5.96 -17.85 18.08
C ASP A 59 6.36 -16.57 17.32
N PRO A 60 5.75 -16.32 16.14
CA PRO A 60 5.94 -15.06 15.44
C PRO A 60 5.49 -13.88 16.29
N VAL A 61 6.29 -12.82 16.28
CA VAL A 61 6.01 -11.57 17.00
C VAL A 61 5.67 -10.50 15.98
N ARG A 62 4.57 -9.79 16.22
CA ARG A 62 4.11 -8.69 15.38
C ARG A 62 4.94 -7.44 15.64
N GLN A 63 5.55 -6.94 14.58
CA GLN A 63 6.47 -5.81 14.57
C GLN A 63 5.97 -4.69 13.68
N LEU A 64 6.27 -3.45 14.06
CA LEU A 64 6.17 -2.27 13.21
C LEU A 64 7.57 -1.86 12.78
N ARG A 65 7.78 -1.65 11.48
CA ARG A 65 9.07 -1.22 10.92
C ARG A 65 8.91 -0.11 9.92
N ALA A 66 9.91 0.74 9.84
CA ALA A 66 10.12 1.62 8.70
C ALA A 66 10.80 0.82 7.57
N VAL A 67 10.24 0.88 6.37
CA VAL A 67 10.73 0.17 5.18
C VAL A 67 10.60 1.08 3.96
N ARG A 68 11.42 0.85 2.93
CA ARG A 68 11.33 1.61 1.69
C ARG A 68 10.26 0.99 0.78
N TRP A 69 9.36 1.82 0.24
CA TRP A 69 8.37 1.37 -0.73
C TRP A 69 8.97 1.19 -2.14
N GLY A 70 9.03 -0.03 -2.58
CA GLY A 70 9.66 -0.49 -3.80
C GLY A 70 10.57 -1.67 -3.49
N LEU A 71 10.03 -2.90 -3.55
CA LEU A 71 10.71 -4.12 -3.13
C LEU A 71 11.97 -4.36 -3.96
N VAL A 72 13.09 -4.59 -3.28
CA VAL A 72 14.35 -4.99 -3.90
C VAL A 72 14.55 -6.48 -3.62
N PRO A 73 14.46 -7.34 -4.64
CA PRO A 73 14.66 -8.77 -4.45
C PRO A 73 16.07 -9.06 -3.92
N SER A 74 16.22 -10.08 -3.07
CA SER A 74 17.50 -10.43 -2.43
C SER A 74 18.64 -10.74 -3.42
N TRP A 75 18.31 -11.12 -4.66
CA TRP A 75 19.27 -11.39 -5.73
C TRP A 75 19.63 -10.15 -6.58
N ALA A 76 18.98 -9.02 -6.34
CA ALA A 76 19.20 -7.80 -7.13
C ALA A 76 20.62 -7.24 -6.89
N LYS A 77 21.26 -6.79 -7.96
CA LYS A 77 22.58 -6.17 -7.92
C LYS A 77 22.54 -4.68 -7.57
N ASP A 78 21.39 -4.03 -7.79
CA ASP A 78 21.18 -2.59 -7.58
C ASP A 78 19.80 -2.35 -7.01
N GLU A 79 19.70 -1.51 -6.00
CA GLU A 79 18.45 -1.13 -5.35
C GLU A 79 17.48 -0.38 -6.25
N LYS A 80 17.97 0.23 -7.34
CA LYS A 80 17.14 1.00 -8.28
C LYS A 80 16.01 0.19 -8.91
N ILE A 81 16.15 -1.15 -8.95
CA ILE A 81 15.08 -2.04 -9.41
C ILE A 81 13.79 -1.86 -8.60
N GLY A 82 13.90 -1.50 -7.31
CA GLY A 82 12.77 -1.29 -6.42
C GLY A 82 11.77 -0.27 -6.95
N SER A 83 12.22 0.79 -7.63
CA SER A 83 11.32 1.82 -8.20
C SER A 83 10.29 1.26 -9.20
N ARG A 84 10.54 0.08 -9.76
CA ARG A 84 9.64 -0.65 -10.68
C ARG A 84 8.85 -1.75 -9.98
N MET A 85 9.09 -1.97 -8.70
CA MET A 85 8.51 -3.04 -7.89
C MET A 85 7.70 -2.50 -6.70
N ILE A 86 7.02 -1.38 -6.91
CA ILE A 86 6.14 -0.76 -5.93
C ILE A 86 4.85 -1.57 -5.73
N ASN A 87 4.41 -2.29 -6.77
CA ASN A 87 3.23 -3.15 -6.73
C ASN A 87 3.53 -4.56 -7.28
N ALA A 88 2.86 -5.55 -6.70
CA ALA A 88 2.84 -6.93 -7.19
C ALA A 88 1.38 -7.37 -7.43
N ARG A 89 1.10 -7.97 -8.58
CA ARG A 89 -0.24 -8.47 -8.91
C ARG A 89 -0.51 -9.79 -8.22
N VAL A 90 -1.66 -9.94 -7.56
CA VAL A 90 -2.06 -11.18 -6.88
C VAL A 90 -2.06 -12.39 -7.81
N GLU A 91 -2.42 -12.19 -9.07
CA GLU A 91 -2.55 -13.25 -10.08
C GLU A 91 -1.21 -13.92 -10.43
N THR A 92 -0.09 -13.24 -10.19
CA THR A 92 1.24 -13.72 -10.58
C THR A 92 2.26 -13.69 -9.44
N VAL A 93 1.87 -13.26 -8.25
CA VAL A 93 2.78 -13.06 -7.12
C VAL A 93 3.49 -14.34 -6.68
N ALA A 94 2.78 -15.47 -6.72
CA ALA A 94 3.30 -16.78 -6.34
C ALA A 94 4.36 -17.33 -7.35
N GLU A 95 4.34 -16.86 -8.58
CA GLU A 95 5.16 -17.39 -9.68
C GLU A 95 6.38 -16.52 -9.95
N LYS A 96 6.20 -15.18 -9.90
CA LYS A 96 7.27 -14.23 -10.29
C LYS A 96 8.50 -14.34 -9.39
N PRO A 97 9.71 -14.52 -9.97
CA PRO A 97 10.95 -14.66 -9.21
C PRO A 97 11.22 -13.53 -8.22
N ALA A 98 10.75 -12.32 -8.50
CA ALA A 98 10.93 -11.15 -7.65
C ALA A 98 10.10 -11.25 -6.35
N PHE A 99 8.94 -11.94 -6.36
CA PHE A 99 7.97 -11.90 -5.29
C PHE A 99 7.73 -13.24 -4.61
N ARG A 100 7.86 -14.36 -5.33
CA ARG A 100 7.46 -15.70 -4.85
C ARG A 100 8.07 -16.08 -3.48
N LYS A 101 9.34 -15.73 -3.24
CA LYS A 101 10.00 -16.02 -1.95
C LYS A 101 9.46 -15.14 -0.82
N ALA A 102 9.21 -13.87 -1.10
CA ALA A 102 8.61 -12.96 -0.14
C ALA A 102 7.16 -13.36 0.15
N PHE A 103 6.38 -13.71 -0.87
CA PHE A 103 5.00 -14.15 -0.71
C PHE A 103 4.87 -15.40 0.16
N ALA A 104 5.81 -16.34 0.06
CA ALA A 104 5.79 -17.56 0.86
C ALA A 104 5.93 -17.30 2.37
N SER A 105 6.70 -16.29 2.82
CA SER A 105 7.01 -16.14 4.25
C SER A 105 7.31 -14.71 4.74
N ARG A 106 7.25 -13.71 3.87
CA ARG A 106 7.56 -12.31 4.20
C ARG A 106 6.42 -11.39 3.76
N ARG A 107 5.28 -11.63 4.38
CA ARG A 107 4.08 -10.81 4.19
C ARG A 107 4.03 -9.70 5.22
N CYS A 108 3.47 -8.58 4.83
CA CYS A 108 3.25 -7.44 5.71
C CYS A 108 1.91 -6.76 5.38
N ILE A 109 1.53 -5.84 6.23
CA ILE A 109 0.46 -4.87 5.97
C ILE A 109 1.13 -3.50 5.89
N VAL A 110 0.78 -2.73 4.87
CA VAL A 110 1.16 -1.32 4.75
C VAL A 110 -0.06 -0.49 5.16
N PRO A 111 -0.03 0.17 6.34
CA PRO A 111 -1.11 1.01 6.81
C PRO A 111 -1.26 2.27 5.95
N ALA A 112 -2.50 2.65 5.65
CA ALA A 112 -2.80 3.87 4.90
C ALA A 112 -4.11 4.51 5.38
N ASP A 113 -4.21 5.83 5.28
CA ASP A 113 -5.48 6.55 5.48
C ASP A 113 -6.41 6.37 4.28
N GLY A 114 -5.82 6.20 3.11
CA GLY A 114 -6.46 6.02 1.83
C GLY A 114 -5.43 6.07 0.71
N TYR A 115 -5.84 5.80 -0.51
CA TYR A 115 -4.96 5.82 -1.68
C TYR A 115 -5.54 6.67 -2.80
N PHE A 116 -4.68 7.08 -3.74
CA PHE A 116 -5.08 7.89 -4.88
C PHE A 116 -5.09 7.06 -6.16
N GLU A 117 -6.11 7.30 -6.99
CA GLU A 117 -6.16 6.83 -8.37
C GLU A 117 -6.61 7.97 -9.30
N TRP A 118 -6.25 7.89 -10.57
CA TRP A 118 -6.48 8.95 -11.55
C TRP A 118 -7.46 8.51 -12.60
N TYR A 119 -8.64 9.09 -12.57
CA TYR A 119 -9.65 8.92 -13.61
C TYR A 119 -9.29 9.73 -14.85
N GLU A 120 -9.32 9.11 -16.03
CA GLU A 120 -9.12 9.81 -17.30
C GLU A 120 -10.43 10.43 -17.76
N THR A 121 -10.52 11.78 -17.73
CA THR A 121 -11.68 12.51 -18.21
C THR A 121 -11.71 12.60 -19.74
N ASP A 122 -12.86 12.92 -20.32
CA ASP A 122 -12.97 13.20 -21.76
C ASP A 122 -12.39 14.55 -22.16
N HIS A 123 -12.13 15.43 -21.21
CA HIS A 123 -11.50 16.73 -21.45
C HIS A 123 -10.03 16.57 -21.81
N LYS A 124 -9.58 17.34 -22.82
CA LYS A 124 -8.19 17.39 -23.26
C LYS A 124 -7.52 18.66 -22.81
N ASP A 125 -6.23 18.57 -22.51
CA ASP A 125 -5.39 19.74 -22.29
C ASP A 125 -5.04 20.44 -23.63
N ALA A 126 -4.34 21.56 -23.55
CA ALA A 126 -3.89 22.33 -24.73
C ALA A 126 -2.99 21.53 -25.70
N LYS A 127 -2.43 20.39 -25.25
CA LYS A 127 -1.60 19.47 -26.05
C LYS A 127 -2.39 18.28 -26.60
N GLY A 128 -3.73 18.24 -26.39
CA GLY A 128 -4.61 17.18 -26.83
C GLY A 128 -4.57 15.90 -25.98
N LYS A 129 -3.90 15.91 -24.82
CA LYS A 129 -3.85 14.80 -23.90
C LYS A 129 -5.06 14.84 -22.97
N ARG A 130 -5.71 13.70 -22.71
CA ARG A 130 -6.80 13.60 -21.74
C ARG A 130 -6.35 14.09 -20.37
N ARG A 131 -7.14 14.91 -19.72
CA ARG A 131 -6.92 15.33 -18.34
C ARG A 131 -7.21 14.18 -17.41
N LYS A 132 -6.49 14.17 -16.28
CA LYS A 132 -6.70 13.17 -15.22
C LYS A 132 -7.19 13.85 -13.96
N GLN A 133 -8.31 13.39 -13.43
CA GLN A 133 -8.85 13.82 -12.15
C GLN A 133 -8.39 12.82 -11.09
N PRO A 134 -7.62 13.26 -10.08
CA PRO A 134 -7.30 12.37 -8.94
C PRO A 134 -8.52 12.19 -8.03
N PHE A 135 -8.72 10.97 -7.60
CA PHE A 135 -9.68 10.57 -6.58
C PHE A 135 -8.92 10.06 -5.37
N PHE A 136 -9.41 10.40 -4.18
CA PHE A 136 -8.96 9.79 -2.93
C PHE A 136 -9.96 8.73 -2.50
N ILE A 137 -9.47 7.53 -2.23
CA ILE A 137 -10.26 6.36 -1.88
C ILE A 137 -9.89 5.97 -0.45
N THR A 138 -10.88 6.01 0.47
CA THR A 138 -10.67 5.87 1.91
C THR A 138 -11.86 5.18 2.57
N PRO A 139 -11.70 4.54 3.74
CA PRO A 139 -12.82 4.03 4.51
C PRO A 139 -13.79 5.14 4.92
N GLY A 140 -15.08 4.89 4.80
CA GLY A 140 -16.12 5.84 5.17
C GLY A 140 -16.20 6.14 6.67
N ASP A 141 -15.72 5.23 7.51
CA ASP A 141 -15.68 5.32 8.96
C ASP A 141 -14.37 5.92 9.50
N GLY A 142 -13.42 6.27 8.63
CA GLY A 142 -12.12 6.83 9.02
C GLY A 142 -11.14 5.82 9.61
N SER A 143 -11.40 4.52 9.50
CA SER A 143 -10.47 3.46 9.90
C SER A 143 -9.20 3.44 9.04
N ILE A 144 -8.16 2.75 9.51
CA ILE A 144 -6.90 2.59 8.77
C ILE A 144 -7.05 1.45 7.77
N LEU A 145 -6.73 1.70 6.51
CA LEU A 145 -6.62 0.66 5.49
C LEU A 145 -5.44 -0.26 5.79
N ALA A 146 -5.69 -1.56 5.72
CA ALA A 146 -4.68 -2.60 5.82
C ALA A 146 -4.31 -3.12 4.42
N MET A 147 -3.44 -2.41 3.69
CA MET A 147 -3.02 -2.84 2.37
C MET A 147 -2.09 -4.06 2.48
N ALA A 148 -2.45 -5.17 1.84
CA ALA A 148 -1.61 -6.36 1.77
C ALA A 148 -0.28 -6.03 1.08
N GLY A 149 0.82 -6.45 1.68
CA GLY A 149 2.15 -6.20 1.16
C GLY A 149 3.09 -7.39 1.36
N LEU A 150 4.23 -7.30 0.70
CA LEU A 150 5.36 -8.19 0.91
C LEU A 150 6.57 -7.35 1.27
N TYR A 151 7.47 -7.90 2.08
CA TYR A 151 8.74 -7.24 2.36
C TYR A 151 9.93 -8.12 1.97
N GLU A 152 11.08 -7.46 1.74
CA GLU A 152 12.35 -8.14 1.48
C GLU A 152 13.45 -7.42 2.24
N ILE A 153 14.48 -8.17 2.59
CA ILE A 153 15.71 -7.64 3.18
C ILE A 153 16.80 -7.84 2.14
N TRP A 154 17.19 -6.74 1.52
CA TRP A 154 18.24 -6.75 0.51
C TRP A 154 19.58 -6.38 1.13
N ARG A 155 20.63 -7.16 0.78
CA ARG A 155 22.00 -6.92 1.20
C ARG A 155 22.71 -6.06 0.15
N ASP A 156 23.17 -4.88 0.55
CA ASP A 156 24.07 -4.06 -0.27
C ASP A 156 25.48 -4.63 -0.19
N THR A 157 25.90 -5.35 -1.21
CA THR A 157 27.23 -5.97 -1.25
C THR A 157 28.37 -4.99 -1.57
N SER A 158 28.05 -3.72 -1.86
CA SER A 158 29.03 -2.67 -2.09
C SER A 158 29.64 -2.09 -0.81
N VAL A 159 29.02 -2.38 0.35
CA VAL A 159 29.49 -1.97 1.67
C VAL A 159 29.74 -3.19 2.57
N PRO A 160 30.61 -3.09 3.61
CA PRO A 160 30.81 -4.15 4.60
C PRO A 160 29.51 -4.63 5.23
N GLU A 161 29.45 -5.88 5.69
CA GLU A 161 28.22 -6.47 6.22
C GLU A 161 27.80 -5.84 7.57
N ASP A 162 28.76 -5.38 8.34
CA ASP A 162 28.59 -4.70 9.62
C ASP A 162 28.39 -3.18 9.49
N ALA A 163 28.40 -2.65 8.28
CA ALA A 163 28.16 -1.23 8.05
C ALA A 163 26.68 -0.87 8.21
N ASP A 164 26.41 0.33 8.72
CA ASP A 164 25.07 0.90 8.74
C ASP A 164 24.49 0.95 7.31
N GLY A 165 23.24 0.48 7.18
CA GLY A 165 22.56 0.43 5.88
C GLY A 165 22.98 -0.73 4.96
N ALA A 166 23.85 -1.67 5.44
CA ALA A 166 24.21 -2.88 4.70
C ALA A 166 22.96 -3.74 4.35
N PHE A 167 21.94 -3.70 5.20
CA PHE A 167 20.68 -4.40 4.99
C PHE A 167 19.53 -3.40 4.85
N ARG A 168 18.89 -3.39 3.69
CA ARG A 168 17.76 -2.49 3.39
C ARG A 168 16.46 -3.25 3.42
N TRP A 169 15.53 -2.75 4.23
CA TRP A 169 14.17 -3.26 4.29
C TRP A 169 13.33 -2.56 3.23
N THR A 170 12.69 -3.35 2.41
CA THR A 170 11.88 -2.84 1.30
C THR A 170 10.54 -3.56 1.24
N CYS A 171 9.50 -2.92 0.72
CA CYS A 171 8.18 -3.53 0.57
C CYS A 171 7.56 -3.27 -0.79
N THR A 172 6.54 -4.05 -1.12
CA THR A 172 5.64 -3.85 -2.26
C THR A 172 4.21 -4.01 -1.80
N VAL A 173 3.28 -3.29 -2.42
CA VAL A 173 1.84 -3.45 -2.17
C VAL A 173 1.27 -4.45 -3.17
N LEU A 174 0.44 -5.39 -2.69
CA LEU A 174 -0.30 -6.29 -3.58
C LEU A 174 -1.48 -5.56 -4.19
N THR A 175 -1.71 -5.81 -5.48
CA THR A 175 -2.84 -5.24 -6.21
C THR A 175 -3.70 -6.34 -6.83
N THR A 176 -5.00 -6.11 -6.84
CA THR A 176 -6.03 -6.96 -7.43
C THR A 176 -6.88 -6.17 -8.42
N GLU A 177 -7.77 -6.83 -9.13
CA GLU A 177 -8.79 -6.15 -9.93
C GLU A 177 -9.68 -5.30 -9.03
N ALA A 178 -9.99 -4.09 -9.50
CA ALA A 178 -10.90 -3.23 -8.78
C ALA A 178 -12.35 -3.74 -8.93
N THR A 179 -13.10 -3.68 -7.84
CA THR A 179 -14.49 -4.11 -7.77
C THR A 179 -15.43 -2.91 -7.67
N ASP A 180 -16.69 -3.13 -8.00
CA ASP A 180 -17.79 -2.17 -7.85
C ASP A 180 -17.52 -0.82 -8.56
N HIS A 181 -17.94 0.28 -7.94
CA HIS A 181 -17.77 1.65 -8.46
C HIS A 181 -16.28 2.07 -8.57
N LEU A 182 -15.38 1.47 -7.82
CA LEU A 182 -13.94 1.78 -7.88
C LEU A 182 -13.32 1.37 -9.22
N GLY A 183 -13.84 0.31 -9.86
CA GLY A 183 -13.42 -0.14 -11.18
C GLY A 183 -13.66 0.88 -12.29
N ARG A 184 -14.56 1.83 -12.09
CA ARG A 184 -14.79 2.96 -13.01
C ARG A 184 -13.68 3.99 -12.96
N ILE A 185 -13.00 4.14 -11.81
CA ILE A 185 -11.87 5.07 -11.63
C ILE A 185 -10.59 4.47 -12.20
N HIS A 186 -10.31 3.23 -11.83
CA HIS A 186 -9.15 2.48 -12.30
C HIS A 186 -9.43 0.97 -12.21
N ASP A 187 -8.87 0.17 -13.12
CA ASP A 187 -9.04 -1.28 -13.19
C ASP A 187 -8.34 -2.07 -12.06
N ARG A 188 -7.50 -1.41 -11.29
CA ARG A 188 -6.72 -2.02 -10.20
C ARG A 188 -6.88 -1.27 -8.89
N MET A 189 -6.87 -2.01 -7.78
CA MET A 189 -6.88 -1.48 -6.42
C MET A 189 -5.88 -2.26 -5.54
N PRO A 190 -5.42 -1.71 -4.39
CA PRO A 190 -4.69 -2.50 -3.40
C PRO A 190 -5.56 -3.65 -2.89
N LEU A 191 -4.94 -4.82 -2.69
CA LEU A 191 -5.58 -5.89 -1.94
C LEU A 191 -5.65 -5.47 -0.47
N LEU A 192 -6.84 -5.42 0.10
CA LEU A 192 -7.04 -5.08 1.51
C LEU A 192 -7.25 -6.34 2.35
N VAL A 193 -6.65 -6.36 3.53
CA VAL A 193 -6.79 -7.44 4.51
C VAL A 193 -7.77 -7.00 5.58
N ASP A 194 -8.90 -7.67 5.68
CA ASP A 194 -9.86 -7.41 6.74
C ASP A 194 -9.30 -7.79 8.12
N ARG A 195 -9.90 -7.24 9.19
CA ARG A 195 -9.40 -7.42 10.56
C ARG A 195 -9.32 -8.90 10.98
N ALA A 196 -10.28 -9.71 10.58
CA ALA A 196 -10.34 -11.12 10.94
C ALA A 196 -9.24 -11.95 10.24
N SER A 197 -8.80 -11.52 9.06
CA SER A 197 -7.80 -12.20 8.25
C SER A 197 -6.36 -11.74 8.53
N ARG A 198 -6.15 -10.68 9.32
CA ARG A 198 -4.81 -10.11 9.57
C ARG A 198 -3.82 -11.13 10.14
N GLN A 199 -4.26 -11.93 11.11
CA GLN A 199 -3.42 -12.97 11.72
C GLN A 199 -2.99 -14.01 10.69
N GLN A 200 -3.94 -14.52 9.90
CA GLN A 200 -3.65 -15.51 8.86
C GLN A 200 -2.72 -14.93 7.79
N TRP A 201 -2.91 -13.66 7.41
CA TRP A 201 -2.06 -12.99 6.43
C TRP A 201 -0.62 -12.82 6.90
N LEU A 202 -0.43 -12.39 8.15
CA LEU A 202 0.88 -12.03 8.69
C LEU A 202 1.70 -13.22 9.15
N ASP A 203 1.08 -14.31 9.64
CA ASP A 203 1.79 -15.47 10.19
C ASP A 203 2.62 -16.16 9.09
N PRO A 204 3.96 -16.14 9.19
CA PRO A 204 4.85 -16.70 8.17
C PRO A 204 4.75 -18.23 8.03
N ARG A 205 4.05 -18.93 8.94
CA ARG A 205 3.86 -20.38 8.95
C ARG A 205 2.78 -20.83 7.97
N HIS A 206 1.84 -19.93 7.60
CA HIS A 206 0.81 -20.26 6.61
C HIS A 206 1.40 -20.43 5.22
N THR A 207 0.98 -21.51 4.55
CA THR A 207 1.38 -21.82 3.18
C THR A 207 0.63 -20.96 2.16
N ILE A 208 1.11 -20.95 0.91
CA ILE A 208 0.43 -20.24 -0.19
C ILE A 208 -1.00 -20.78 -0.39
N ALA A 209 -1.23 -22.10 -0.18
CA ALA A 209 -2.55 -22.69 -0.29
C ALA A 209 -3.53 -22.14 0.76
N ASP A 210 -3.05 -21.94 1.99
CA ASP A 210 -3.86 -21.37 3.08
C ASP A 210 -4.30 -19.92 2.79
N LEU A 211 -3.52 -19.21 1.98
CA LEU A 211 -3.74 -17.80 1.67
C LEU A 211 -4.59 -17.57 0.42
N SER A 212 -4.89 -18.61 -0.35
CA SER A 212 -5.56 -18.48 -1.65
C SER A 212 -6.90 -17.74 -1.57
N ALA A 213 -7.67 -17.98 -0.51
CA ALA A 213 -8.94 -17.28 -0.28
C ALA A 213 -8.77 -15.79 0.01
N LEU A 214 -7.64 -15.39 0.64
CA LEU A 214 -7.34 -13.99 0.98
C LEU A 214 -6.89 -13.17 -0.23
N LEU A 215 -6.52 -13.81 -1.34
CA LEU A 215 -6.12 -13.13 -2.58
C LEU A 215 -7.32 -12.71 -3.44
N THR A 216 -8.51 -13.20 -3.12
CA THR A 216 -9.73 -12.77 -3.78
C THR A 216 -10.18 -11.44 -3.20
N PRO A 217 -10.45 -10.42 -4.03
CA PRO A 217 -10.96 -9.16 -3.52
C PRO A 217 -12.29 -9.43 -2.81
N ALA A 218 -12.31 -9.24 -1.49
CA ALA A 218 -13.57 -9.12 -0.78
C ALA A 218 -14.29 -7.87 -1.29
N GLN A 219 -15.61 -7.90 -1.37
CA GLN A 219 -16.38 -6.67 -1.59
C GLN A 219 -15.98 -5.68 -0.51
N GLN A 220 -15.32 -4.59 -0.90
CA GLN A 220 -14.83 -3.55 0.01
C GLN A 220 -16.01 -2.64 0.40
N ALA A 221 -16.99 -3.23 1.10
CA ALA A 221 -18.11 -2.49 1.65
C ALA A 221 -17.57 -1.37 2.56
N GLY A 222 -17.98 -0.13 2.30
CA GLY A 222 -17.62 1.02 3.13
C GLY A 222 -16.46 1.88 2.62
N LEU A 223 -15.84 1.56 1.49
CA LEU A 223 -14.93 2.50 0.83
C LEU A 223 -15.75 3.59 0.12
N ARG A 224 -15.31 4.82 0.28
CA ARG A 224 -15.80 5.98 -0.46
C ARG A 224 -14.68 6.54 -1.33
N ALA A 225 -15.05 7.03 -2.50
CA ALA A 225 -14.16 7.71 -3.42
C ALA A 225 -14.70 9.11 -3.71
N TYR A 226 -13.83 10.10 -3.72
CA TYR A 226 -14.21 11.47 -4.07
C TYR A 226 -13.06 12.20 -4.76
N PRO A 227 -13.36 13.16 -5.64
CA PRO A 227 -12.36 13.92 -6.35
C PRO A 227 -11.60 14.85 -5.39
N VAL A 228 -10.28 14.97 -5.61
CA VAL A 228 -9.41 15.83 -4.84
C VAL A 228 -8.58 16.74 -5.76
N SER A 229 -7.87 17.72 -5.16
CA SER A 229 -7.04 18.65 -5.91
C SER A 229 -5.98 17.95 -6.76
N THR A 230 -5.80 18.40 -7.99
CA THR A 230 -4.72 17.96 -8.90
C THR A 230 -3.32 18.25 -8.34
N ALA A 231 -3.20 19.08 -7.30
CA ALA A 231 -1.95 19.35 -6.60
C ALA A 231 -1.27 18.09 -6.06
N VAL A 232 -2.03 17.02 -5.76
CA VAL A 232 -1.48 15.70 -5.35
C VAL A 232 -0.59 15.07 -6.42
N GLY A 233 -0.74 15.46 -7.68
CA GLY A 233 0.11 15.00 -8.79
C GLY A 233 1.59 15.35 -8.62
N ASN A 234 1.91 16.45 -7.93
CA ASN A 234 3.28 16.83 -7.61
C ASN A 234 3.72 16.20 -6.29
N VAL A 235 4.73 15.33 -6.32
CA VAL A 235 5.29 14.62 -5.15
C VAL A 235 5.90 15.55 -4.10
N ALA A 236 6.25 16.78 -4.46
CA ALA A 236 6.79 17.76 -3.51
C ALA A 236 5.69 18.39 -2.62
N ASN A 237 4.43 18.25 -3.01
CA ASN A 237 3.32 18.74 -2.21
C ASN A 237 2.99 17.74 -1.11
N ASN A 238 2.83 18.22 0.12
CA ASN A 238 2.38 17.44 1.26
C ASN A 238 1.48 18.30 2.16
N GLY A 239 0.47 17.69 2.76
CA GLY A 239 -0.42 18.34 3.70
C GLY A 239 -1.86 17.85 3.60
N PRO A 240 -2.67 18.03 4.67
CA PRO A 240 -4.02 17.49 4.77
C PRO A 240 -4.97 17.96 3.67
N GLN A 241 -4.74 19.15 3.11
CA GLN A 241 -5.55 19.69 2.00
C GLN A 241 -5.55 18.81 0.74
N LEU A 242 -4.57 17.90 0.59
CA LEU A 242 -4.50 17.01 -0.56
C LEU A 242 -5.53 15.87 -0.54
N VAL A 243 -6.11 15.59 0.63
CA VAL A 243 -7.14 14.57 0.82
C VAL A 243 -8.53 15.17 1.09
N GLU A 244 -8.64 16.50 1.01
CA GLU A 244 -9.93 17.19 1.14
C GLU A 244 -10.76 17.01 -0.14
N PRO A 245 -12.06 16.69 -0.02
CA PRO A 245 -12.95 16.65 -1.15
C PRO A 245 -12.98 18.02 -1.88
N LEU A 246 -12.95 18.00 -3.19
CA LEU A 246 -13.24 19.20 -3.93
C LEU A 246 -14.67 19.66 -3.61
N PRO A 247 -14.91 20.98 -3.45
CA PRO A 247 -16.27 21.49 -3.37
C PRO A 247 -17.07 20.98 -4.57
N LEU A 248 -18.29 20.55 -4.35
CA LEU A 248 -19.24 20.32 -5.43
C LEU A 248 -19.50 21.70 -6.07
N SER A 249 -18.64 22.06 -7.02
CA SER A 249 -18.89 23.24 -7.84
C SER A 249 -20.13 22.94 -8.66
N GLY A 250 -21.09 23.85 -8.66
CA GLY A 250 -22.36 23.70 -9.41
C GLY A 250 -22.17 23.81 -10.94
N ASP A 251 -20.99 23.55 -11.46
CA ASP A 251 -20.71 23.45 -12.89
C ASP A 251 -20.52 21.96 -13.25
N PRO A 252 -21.55 21.36 -13.93
CA PRO A 252 -21.50 19.97 -14.35
C PRO A 252 -20.34 19.67 -15.33
N ALA A 253 -19.67 20.68 -15.86
CA ALA A 253 -18.54 20.54 -16.77
C ALA A 253 -17.22 20.17 -16.06
N GLU A 254 -17.12 20.23 -14.72
CA GLU A 254 -15.92 19.88 -13.97
C GLU A 254 -15.91 18.48 -13.38
N LEU A 255 -17.06 17.85 -13.29
CA LEU A 255 -17.23 16.50 -12.79
C LEU A 255 -17.97 15.67 -13.83
N ASP A 256 -17.28 14.97 -14.72
CA ASP A 256 -17.83 13.79 -15.35
C ASP A 256 -18.02 12.74 -14.24
N GLU A 257 -19.11 12.88 -13.45
CA GLU A 257 -19.56 11.80 -12.62
C GLU A 257 -19.85 10.61 -13.55
N PRO A 258 -19.33 9.42 -13.24
CA PRO A 258 -19.75 8.25 -13.97
C PRO A 258 -21.27 8.16 -13.80
N ASP A 259 -22.02 8.32 -14.89
CA ASP A 259 -23.47 8.13 -14.96
C ASP A 259 -23.80 6.70 -14.49
N ASP A 260 -24.23 6.55 -13.25
CA ASP A 260 -24.55 5.26 -12.65
C ASP A 260 -25.96 4.79 -13.01
N GLY A 261 -26.69 5.53 -13.87
CA GLY A 261 -27.99 5.12 -14.36
C GLY A 261 -29.01 4.75 -13.28
N GLN A 262 -28.70 5.05 -12.00
CA GLN A 262 -29.60 4.83 -10.88
C GLN A 262 -29.99 6.16 -10.26
N GLY A 263 -31.22 6.56 -10.56
CA GLY A 263 -31.83 7.75 -10.03
C GLY A 263 -31.72 7.83 -8.51
N THR A 264 -31.38 9.00 -8.08
CA THR A 264 -31.52 9.53 -6.73
C THR A 264 -32.81 9.02 -6.08
N LEU A 265 -32.68 8.25 -5.04
CA LEU A 265 -33.72 8.16 -4.01
C LEU A 265 -33.25 8.95 -2.80
N LEU A 266 -34.04 9.94 -2.47
CA LEU A 266 -34.02 10.86 -1.34
C LEU A 266 -33.64 10.23 0.01
#